data_a0cb73d829e062f6c7ce302992ac77e1
#
_entry.id   a0cb73d829e062f6c7ce302992ac77e1
#
_cell.length_a   1.000
_cell.length_b   1.000
_cell.length_c   1.000
_cell.angle_alpha   90.00
_cell.angle_beta   90.00
_cell.angle_gamma   90.00
#
_symmetry.space_group_name_H-M   'P 1'
#
loop_
_entity.id
_entity.type
_entity.pdbx_description
1 polymer ?
#
loop_
_entity_poly.entity_id
_entity_poly.type
_entity_poly.pdbx_seq_one_letter_code
_entity_poly.pdbx_strand_id
1 'polypeptide(L)'
;MNKLLKNLYDCFYTPLELPAQKQEIEECHQALIEALEKPERRLVLQIIDAKDRIVEDTSIDSFISGFELAWQFSMELNQYRKERSVSRCTAKRLGALSMSRKEKAK
;
A
#
# COMPACT_ATOMS: atom_id res chain seq x y z
N MET A 1 8.16 -13.26 -6.10
CA MET A 1 8.12 -11.86 -5.67
C MET A 1 9.42 -11.17 -6.03
N ASN A 2 9.34 -9.96 -6.50
CA ASN A 2 10.53 -9.21 -6.88
C ASN A 2 11.33 -8.84 -5.64
N LYS A 3 12.63 -9.16 -5.66
CA LYS A 3 13.48 -8.92 -4.51
C LYS A 3 13.63 -7.44 -4.19
N LEU A 4 13.70 -6.62 -5.22
CA LEU A 4 13.83 -5.18 -5.02
C LEU A 4 12.61 -4.60 -4.32
N LEU A 5 11.42 -5.01 -4.74
CA LEU A 5 10.19 -4.54 -4.12
C LEU A 5 10.08 -5.03 -2.68
N LYS A 6 10.52 -6.25 -2.41
CA LYS A 6 10.54 -6.76 -1.06
C LYS A 6 11.50 -5.94 -0.19
N ASN A 7 12.64 -5.57 -0.75
CA ASN A 7 13.61 -4.75 -0.02
C ASN A 7 13.04 -3.36 0.28
N LEU A 8 12.31 -2.78 -0.67
CA LEU A 8 11.64 -1.51 -0.43
C LEU A 8 10.63 -1.63 0.69
N TYR A 9 9.87 -2.73 0.69
CA TYR A 9 8.92 -2.98 1.76
C TYR A 9 9.64 -3.04 3.11
N ASP A 10 10.73 -3.79 3.17
CA ASP A 10 11.46 -3.94 4.42
C ASP A 10 12.02 -2.62 4.94
N CYS A 11 12.42 -1.74 4.02
CA CYS A 11 13.03 -0.47 4.40
C CYS A 11 12.03 0.60 4.78
N PHE A 12 10.89 0.62 4.13
CA PHE A 12 9.98 1.78 4.25
C PHE A 12 8.64 1.48 4.87
N TYR A 13 8.23 0.21 4.91
CA TYR A 13 6.94 -0.10 5.51
C TYR A 13 7.06 -0.09 7.03
N THR A 14 6.18 0.63 7.68
CA THR A 14 6.08 0.62 9.13
C THR A 14 4.73 0.04 9.51
N PRO A 15 4.72 -1.10 10.22
CA PRO A 15 3.44 -1.70 10.60
C PRO A 15 2.63 -0.78 11.49
N LEU A 16 1.33 -0.88 11.33
CA LEU A 16 0.40 -0.14 12.16
C LEU A 16 0.44 -0.72 13.57
N GLU A 17 0.50 0.14 14.56
CA GLU A 17 0.44 -0.29 15.95
C GLU A 17 -1.01 -0.38 16.37
N LEU A 18 -1.38 -1.52 16.94
CA LEU A 18 -2.75 -1.75 17.36
C LEU A 18 -2.73 -2.36 18.77
N PRO A 19 -2.34 -1.55 19.76
CA PRO A 19 -2.12 -2.11 21.11
C PRO A 19 -3.37 -2.71 21.73
N ALA A 20 -4.52 -2.11 21.53
CA ALA A 20 -5.75 -2.64 22.12
C ALA A 20 -6.09 -4.00 21.55
N GLN A 21 -5.97 -4.15 20.24
CA GLN A 21 -6.26 -5.42 19.59
C GLN A 21 -5.24 -6.49 19.97
N LYS A 22 -3.97 -6.09 20.07
CA LYS A 22 -2.93 -7.02 20.47
C LYS A 22 -3.14 -7.49 21.90
N GLN A 23 -3.55 -6.59 22.77
CA GLN A 23 -3.85 -6.91 24.16
C GLN A 23 -4.99 -7.93 24.25
N GLU A 24 -6.03 -7.71 23.48
CA GLU A 24 -7.17 -8.60 23.46
C GLU A 24 -6.75 -10.00 22.99
N ILE A 25 -5.96 -10.08 21.94
CA ILE A 25 -5.47 -11.36 21.42
C ILE A 25 -4.65 -12.08 22.49
N GLU A 26 -3.79 -11.33 23.18
CA GLU A 26 -2.94 -11.93 24.20
C GLU A 26 -3.76 -12.48 25.35
N GLU A 27 -4.77 -11.75 25.77
CA GLU A 27 -5.63 -12.19 26.87
C GLU A 27 -6.42 -13.42 26.49
N CYS A 28 -6.96 -13.45 25.27
CA CYS A 28 -7.70 -14.63 24.81
C CYS A 28 -6.78 -15.82 24.65
N HIS A 29 -5.58 -15.60 24.16
CA HIS A 29 -4.61 -16.68 23.98
C HIS A 29 -4.23 -17.26 25.34
N GLN A 30 -3.99 -16.41 26.31
CA GLN A 30 -3.63 -16.86 27.65
C GLN A 30 -4.76 -17.70 28.27
N ALA A 31 -5.99 -17.24 28.09
CA ALA A 31 -7.12 -17.99 28.61
C ALA A 31 -7.25 -19.36 27.95
N LEU A 32 -7.00 -19.43 26.64
CA LEU A 32 -7.05 -20.71 25.94
C LEU A 32 -5.94 -21.65 26.40
N ILE A 33 -4.76 -21.13 26.61
CA ILE A 33 -3.64 -21.96 27.07
C ILE A 33 -3.96 -22.58 28.41
N GLU A 34 -4.61 -21.83 29.31
CA GLU A 34 -4.96 -22.34 30.62
C GLU A 34 -6.09 -23.34 30.57
N ALA A 35 -6.97 -23.25 29.58
CA ALA A 35 -8.13 -24.09 29.51
C ALA A 35 -7.93 -25.37 28.70
N LEU A 36 -6.94 -25.39 27.82
CA LEU A 36 -6.79 -26.48 26.86
C LEU A 36 -5.65 -27.43 27.24
N GLU A 37 -5.79 -28.67 26.76
CA GLU A 37 -4.72 -29.65 26.89
C GLU A 37 -3.62 -29.37 25.88
N LYS A 38 -2.49 -30.02 26.07
CA LYS A 38 -1.33 -29.75 25.22
C LYS A 38 -1.55 -29.91 23.73
N PRO A 39 -2.21 -30.96 23.24
CA PRO A 39 -2.44 -31.09 21.81
C PRO A 39 -3.27 -29.95 21.26
N GLU A 40 -4.30 -29.51 21.96
CA GLU A 40 -5.14 -28.44 21.54
C GLU A 40 -4.41 -27.10 21.57
N ARG A 41 -3.54 -26.91 22.56
CA ARG A 41 -2.70 -25.71 22.62
C ARG A 41 -1.82 -25.60 21.38
N ARG A 42 -1.29 -26.72 20.93
CA ARG A 42 -0.44 -26.73 19.74
C ARG A 42 -1.22 -26.30 18.51
N LEU A 43 -2.46 -26.77 18.41
CA LEU A 43 -3.31 -26.38 17.28
C LEU A 43 -3.60 -24.88 17.29
N VAL A 44 -3.86 -24.32 18.47
CA VAL A 44 -4.08 -22.89 18.59
C VAL A 44 -2.85 -22.12 18.13
N LEU A 45 -1.67 -22.56 18.53
CA LEU A 45 -0.43 -21.90 18.10
C LEU A 45 -0.27 -21.98 16.58
N GLN A 46 -0.60 -23.12 15.99
CA GLN A 46 -0.52 -23.27 14.56
C GLN A 46 -1.45 -22.31 13.84
N ILE A 47 -2.65 -22.13 14.36
CA ILE A 47 -3.60 -21.18 13.78
C ILE A 47 -3.04 -19.77 13.86
N ILE A 48 -2.51 -19.38 15.01
CA ILE A 48 -1.95 -18.05 15.20
C ILE A 48 -0.79 -17.83 14.24
N ASP A 49 0.11 -18.78 14.14
CA ASP A 49 1.27 -18.66 13.24
C ASP A 49 0.83 -18.54 11.78
N ALA A 50 -0.17 -19.33 11.39
CA ALA A 50 -0.67 -19.28 10.02
C ALA A 50 -1.30 -17.94 9.73
N LYS A 51 -2.07 -17.41 10.67
CA LYS A 51 -2.68 -16.10 10.49
C LYS A 51 -1.65 -15.00 10.43
N ASP A 52 -0.60 -15.10 11.23
CA ASP A 52 0.48 -14.12 11.20
C ASP A 52 1.16 -14.12 9.82
N ARG A 53 1.36 -15.30 9.24
CA ARG A 53 1.95 -15.37 7.91
C ARG A 53 1.02 -14.75 6.86
N ILE A 54 -0.27 -14.99 6.98
CA ILE A 54 -1.23 -14.38 6.08
C ILE A 54 -1.17 -12.84 6.18
N VAL A 55 -1.10 -12.33 7.40
CA VAL A 55 -1.02 -10.89 7.60
C VAL A 55 0.24 -10.33 6.96
N GLU A 56 1.37 -10.99 7.18
CA GLU A 56 2.62 -10.51 6.61
C GLU A 56 2.59 -10.55 5.09
N ASP A 57 2.15 -11.68 4.52
CA ASP A 57 2.11 -11.82 3.07
C ASP A 57 1.14 -10.81 2.46
N THR A 58 0.00 -10.59 3.11
CA THR A 58 -0.97 -9.62 2.65
C THR A 58 -0.39 -8.21 2.70
N SER A 59 0.34 -7.89 3.76
CA SER A 59 0.96 -6.58 3.90
C SER A 59 1.96 -6.33 2.78
N ILE A 60 2.79 -7.31 2.49
CA ILE A 60 3.79 -7.20 1.43
C ILE A 60 3.09 -7.05 0.08
N ASP A 61 2.10 -7.88 -0.18
CA ASP A 61 1.37 -7.82 -1.44
C ASP A 61 0.68 -6.48 -1.60
N SER A 62 0.06 -5.97 -0.55
CA SER A 62 -0.61 -4.68 -0.59
C SER A 62 0.36 -3.55 -0.87
N PHE A 63 1.55 -3.62 -0.27
CA PHE A 63 2.58 -2.62 -0.51
C PHE A 63 3.00 -2.62 -1.97
N ILE A 64 3.25 -3.80 -2.52
CA ILE A 64 3.67 -3.93 -3.91
C ILE A 64 2.56 -3.48 -4.85
N SER A 65 1.32 -3.88 -4.58
CA SER A 65 0.18 -3.49 -5.40
C SER A 65 0.00 -1.98 -5.40
N GLY A 66 0.15 -1.36 -4.24
CA GLY A 66 0.07 0.09 -4.15
C GLY A 66 1.17 0.78 -4.91
N PHE A 67 2.38 0.22 -4.85
CA PHE A 67 3.49 0.76 -5.60
C PHE A 67 3.24 0.68 -7.10
N GLU A 68 2.72 -0.46 -7.56
CA GLU A 68 2.40 -0.63 -8.96
C GLU A 68 1.33 0.35 -9.42
N LEU A 69 0.31 0.52 -8.59
CA LEU A 69 -0.76 1.45 -8.92
C LEU A 69 -0.24 2.88 -9.02
N ALA A 70 0.60 3.27 -8.07
CA ALA A 70 1.20 4.60 -8.09
C ALA A 70 2.06 4.79 -9.34
N TRP A 71 2.78 3.76 -9.74
CA TRP A 71 3.61 3.82 -10.94
C TRP A 71 2.74 4.01 -12.18
N GLN A 72 1.64 3.26 -12.28
CA GLN A 72 0.73 3.39 -13.40
C GLN A 72 0.12 4.79 -13.45
N PHE A 73 -0.32 5.30 -12.32
CA PHE A 73 -0.85 6.65 -12.26
C PHE A 73 0.19 7.67 -12.69
N SER A 74 1.43 7.47 -12.27
CA SER A 74 2.51 8.39 -12.63
C SER A 74 2.72 8.42 -14.14
N MET A 75 2.68 7.26 -14.76
CA MET A 75 2.87 7.19 -16.20
C MET A 75 1.71 7.85 -16.95
N GLU A 76 0.50 7.60 -16.49
CA GLU A 76 -0.66 8.22 -17.14
C GLU A 76 -0.66 9.72 -16.94
N LEU A 77 -0.25 10.17 -15.77
CA LEU A 77 -0.17 11.61 -15.52
C LEU A 77 0.88 12.27 -16.41
N ASN A 78 2.01 11.61 -16.61
CA ASN A 78 3.04 12.12 -17.49
C ASN A 78 2.53 12.21 -18.93
N GLN A 79 1.80 11.20 -19.36
CA GLN A 79 1.21 11.23 -20.70
C GLN A 79 0.23 12.37 -20.84
N TYR A 80 -0.61 12.55 -19.84
CA TYR A 80 -1.57 13.65 -19.87
C TYR A 80 -0.86 15.01 -19.93
N ARG A 81 0.19 15.17 -19.16
CA ARG A 81 0.95 16.42 -19.17
C ARG A 81 1.58 16.70 -20.51
N LYS A 82 2.08 15.68 -21.16
CA LYS A 82 2.66 15.84 -22.48
C LYS A 82 1.62 16.28 -23.49
N GLU A 83 0.46 15.63 -23.48
CA GLU A 83 -0.63 15.98 -24.39
C GLU A 83 -1.10 17.39 -24.13
N ARG A 84 -1.17 17.77 -22.88
CA ARG A 84 -1.60 19.09 -22.51
C ARG A 84 -0.60 20.15 -22.95
N SER A 85 0.68 19.88 -22.82
CA SER A 85 1.72 20.79 -23.27
C SER A 85 1.67 21.01 -24.75
N VAL A 86 1.48 19.94 -25.51
CA VAL A 86 1.36 20.05 -26.96
C VAL A 86 0.17 20.88 -27.33
N SER A 87 -0.95 20.66 -26.68
CA SER A 87 -2.15 21.46 -26.94
C SER A 87 -1.92 22.93 -26.66
N ARG A 88 -1.25 23.25 -25.59
CA ARG A 88 -0.95 24.62 -25.25
C ARG A 88 -0.08 25.28 -26.29
N CYS A 89 0.95 24.58 -26.71
CA CYS A 89 1.85 25.09 -27.71
C CYS A 89 1.09 25.39 -29.02
N THR A 90 0.24 24.48 -29.40
CA THR A 90 -0.56 24.63 -30.58
C THR A 90 -1.47 25.85 -30.46
N ALA A 91 -2.12 25.99 -29.34
CA ALA A 91 -3.01 27.13 -29.12
C ALA A 91 -2.26 28.45 -29.21
N LYS A 92 -1.07 28.50 -28.63
CA LYS A 92 -0.27 29.71 -28.71
C LYS A 92 0.13 30.04 -30.12
N ARG A 93 0.52 29.06 -30.89
CA ARG A 93 0.90 29.27 -32.26
C ARG A 93 -0.23 29.84 -33.10
N LEU A 94 -1.43 29.43 -32.79
CA LEU A 94 -2.59 29.91 -33.52
C LEU A 94 -2.99 31.31 -33.09
N GLY A 95 -2.23 31.94 -32.22
CA GLY A 95 -2.52 33.30 -31.85
C GLY A 95 -3.46 33.45 -30.69
N ALA A 96 -3.75 32.42 -30.00
CA ALA A 96 -4.66 32.48 -28.88
C ALA A 96 -3.93 32.90 -27.63
N LEU A 97 -3.28 33.99 -27.65
CA LEU A 97 -2.43 34.42 -26.56
C LEU A 97 -3.19 34.65 -25.28
N SER A 98 -4.38 35.12 -25.38
CA SER A 98 -5.17 35.42 -24.21
C SER A 98 -5.46 34.17 -23.41
N MET A 99 -5.36 33.03 -24.02
CA MET A 99 -5.64 31.78 -23.31
C MET A 99 -4.66 31.50 -22.21
N SER A 100 -3.46 31.95 -22.33
CA SER A 100 -2.46 31.65 -21.34
C SER A 100 -2.85 32.11 -19.98
N ARG A 101 -3.48 33.22 -19.88
CA ARG A 101 -3.83 33.77 -18.60
C ARG A 101 -4.81 32.89 -17.85
N LYS A 102 -5.75 32.35 -18.57
CA LYS A 102 -6.76 31.54 -17.94
C LYS A 102 -6.17 30.31 -17.31
N GLU A 103 -5.20 29.76 -17.92
CA GLU A 103 -4.59 28.58 -17.39
C GLU A 103 -3.88 28.85 -16.11
N LYS A 104 -3.37 30.03 -15.94
CA LYS A 104 -2.70 30.34 -14.71
C LYS A 104 -3.62 30.44 -13.54
N ALA A 105 -4.85 30.65 -13.78
CA ALA A 105 -5.83 30.74 -12.71
C ALA A 105 -5.94 29.45 -11.95
N LYS A 106 -5.45 28.40 -12.49
CA LYS A 106 -5.49 27.14 -11.76
C LYS A 106 -4.37 27.00 -10.80
#